data_776778592f807444f798ebbc6c863040
#
_entry.id   776778592f807444f798ebbc6c863040
#
_cell.length_a   1.000
_cell.length_b   1.000
_cell.length_c   1.000
_cell.angle_alpha   90.00
_cell.angle_beta   90.00
_cell.angle_gamma   90.00
#
_symmetry.space_group_name_H-M   'P 1'
#
loop_
_entity.id
_entity.type
_entity.pdbx_description
1 polymer ?
#
loop_
_entity_poly.entity_id
_entity_poly.type
_entity_poly.pdbx_seq_one_letter_code
_entity_poly.pdbx_strand_id
1 'polypeptide(L)'
;MPGHPRDRAENPAAGRRRTIWGEGLHRPQRRFEGRGRGHHAAPATRTHDRWTAAQRRRVLPSVRPDYRAPCGREAGCDCHAPRPDQPRRGDRIGSGRRRAFGDSQPSDLRHRNPHGGAVHGHERAKRTTSIRTGERPVKLSILGARVIDPVSGMDQVTDLHVEAGKLTAIGAAPEGFEPTQTIDAAGLVAAPGLVDLNVSLREPGYSRKGSIASETRAAVAGGVTSLCCPPQTKPVLDTSAVAELILDRAREAGFSKVFPVGALSKGLEGEQLAELIALRDAGCVAFGNGLSSFNNTRTLCRALEYAATFDLTVIFNSQDRDLAEGGLAHDGATAAFLGLAGIPETAETVALARDLLLVEQSGVHAHFSQLTSARGAALIAQAQARGLPVTADVALYQLILTDEALIDFSSLYHVQPPLRTRADRDGLCEAVKSGVIQAISSHHQPHERDAKLAPFGATEPGISSVELLLPLAMTLVDDGLLDLPTLIARLSSGPAAALRLPAGKLSAGAPADIVLFDPAASTVAGETWLSKGENCPFIGHCLPGSVRYTLVDGRISYSR
;
A
#
# COMPACT_ATOMS: atom_id res chain seq x y z
N MET A 1 -21.65 -15.89 -66.16
CA MET A 1 -21.82 -15.15 -67.40
C MET A 1 -23.18 -14.49 -67.45
N PRO A 2 -23.39 -13.25 -68.00
CA PRO A 2 -22.54 -12.07 -68.20
C PRO A 2 -23.18 -10.85 -67.46
N GLY A 3 -22.66 -9.68 -67.32
CA GLY A 3 -21.66 -8.88 -67.95
C GLY A 3 -21.55 -7.52 -67.30
N HIS A 4 -20.37 -6.96 -67.27
CA HIS A 4 -20.05 -5.54 -67.14
C HIS A 4 -20.53 -4.69 -68.33
N PRO A 5 -20.62 -3.33 -68.21
CA PRO A 5 -19.48 -2.39 -68.31
C PRO A 5 -19.63 -1.15 -67.44
N ARG A 6 -18.53 -0.56 -66.95
CA ARG A 6 -17.62 0.51 -67.40
C ARG A 6 -18.29 1.76 -67.97
N ASP A 7 -17.95 2.92 -67.33
CA ASP A 7 -17.41 4.17 -67.93
C ASP A 7 -17.24 5.19 -66.77
N ARG A 8 -16.11 5.67 -66.53
CA ARG A 8 -15.14 6.66 -67.00
C ARG A 8 -15.72 8.07 -67.21
N ALA A 9 -14.98 8.96 -66.63
CA ALA A 9 -14.50 10.31 -66.97
C ALA A 9 -15.01 11.38 -65.98
N GLU A 10 -14.34 12.43 -65.60
CA GLU A 10 -13.04 13.03 -65.87
C GLU A 10 -12.82 14.16 -64.88
N ASN A 11 -11.58 14.41 -64.53
CA ASN A 11 -11.11 15.62 -63.83
C ASN A 11 -10.84 16.70 -64.89
N PRO A 12 -10.96 18.01 -64.63
CA PRO A 12 -9.71 18.77 -64.62
C PRO A 12 -9.57 19.95 -63.61
N ALA A 13 -8.38 20.05 -63.10
CA ALA A 13 -7.40 21.15 -63.19
C ALA A 13 -7.67 22.45 -62.42
N ALA A 14 -6.84 22.70 -61.44
CA ALA A 14 -5.64 23.55 -61.44
C ALA A 14 -5.86 25.07 -61.37
N GLY A 15 -5.28 25.72 -60.38
CA GLY A 15 -5.11 27.18 -60.37
C GLY A 15 -4.52 27.77 -59.10
N ARG A 16 -3.18 27.72 -59.03
CA ARG A 16 -2.23 28.78 -58.65
C ARG A 16 -2.35 29.54 -57.31
N ARG A 17 -1.35 29.28 -56.51
CA ARG A 17 -0.39 30.21 -55.78
C ARG A 17 -0.77 31.68 -55.73
N ARG A 18 -0.63 32.26 -54.53
CA ARG A 18 0.26 33.41 -54.25
C ARG A 18 0.47 33.63 -52.74
N THR A 19 1.70 33.58 -52.38
CA THR A 19 2.39 34.21 -51.22
C THR A 19 2.23 35.73 -51.26
N ILE A 20 2.01 36.39 -50.11
CA ILE A 20 2.46 37.74 -49.89
C ILE A 20 2.90 37.85 -48.42
N TRP A 21 4.17 38.18 -48.25
CA TRP A 21 4.81 38.78 -47.11
C TRP A 21 4.51 40.31 -47.09
N GLY A 22 4.54 40.94 -45.90
CA GLY A 22 4.55 42.38 -45.72
C GLY A 22 4.36 42.66 -44.26
N GLU A 23 5.44 42.76 -43.49
CA GLU A 23 6.10 43.94 -42.93
C GLU A 23 5.17 45.07 -42.48
N GLY A 24 5.20 45.33 -41.14
CA GLY A 24 5.83 46.55 -40.68
C GLY A 24 4.90 47.49 -39.91
N LEU A 25 5.39 47.92 -38.80
CA LEU A 25 5.37 49.31 -38.29
C LEU A 25 4.65 49.60 -36.94
N HIS A 26 5.55 49.96 -36.05
CA HIS A 26 5.55 51.14 -35.12
C HIS A 26 4.71 51.14 -33.85
N ARG A 27 5.48 51.12 -32.74
CA ARG A 27 5.16 51.77 -31.46
C ARG A 27 4.90 53.27 -31.65
N PRO A 28 4.16 53.91 -30.72
CA PRO A 28 4.79 55.03 -30.03
C PRO A 28 4.75 54.92 -28.50
N GLN A 29 5.89 55.24 -27.92
CA GLN A 29 6.06 55.70 -26.55
C GLN A 29 5.32 57.02 -26.37
N ARG A 30 4.65 57.19 -25.23
CA ARG A 30 4.40 58.54 -24.68
C ARG A 30 4.94 58.61 -23.26
N ARG A 31 5.98 59.42 -23.13
CA ARG A 31 6.42 60.10 -21.90
C ARG A 31 5.30 61.01 -21.43
N PHE A 32 5.08 61.02 -20.14
CA PHE A 32 4.60 62.22 -19.47
C PHE A 32 5.48 62.48 -18.24
N GLU A 33 6.14 63.61 -18.30
CA GLU A 33 6.85 64.27 -17.21
C GLU A 33 5.86 65.04 -16.33
N GLY A 34 6.11 65.00 -15.01
CA GLY A 34 6.20 66.24 -14.29
C GLY A 34 5.17 66.53 -13.19
N ARG A 35 5.74 66.74 -11.99
CA ARG A 35 5.32 67.56 -10.82
C ARG A 35 4.42 66.80 -9.81
N GLY A 36 4.87 66.30 -8.69
CA GLY A 36 5.44 66.99 -7.53
C GLY A 36 4.36 67.61 -6.63
N ARG A 37 4.01 66.87 -5.51
CA ARG A 37 3.72 67.47 -4.20
C ARG A 37 3.66 66.34 -3.17
N GLY A 38 4.42 66.50 -2.10
CA GLY A 38 4.55 65.59 -1.01
C GLY A 38 3.32 65.61 -0.10
N HIS A 39 3.02 64.45 0.46
CA HIS A 39 2.29 64.38 1.72
C HIS A 39 2.92 63.26 2.56
N HIS A 40 3.15 63.62 3.81
CA HIS A 40 3.77 62.85 4.88
C HIS A 40 3.05 61.50 5.09
N ALA A 41 3.82 60.41 5.09
CA ALA A 41 3.38 59.12 5.57
C ALA A 41 3.61 59.04 7.09
N ALA A 42 2.54 58.83 7.83
CA ALA A 42 2.58 58.45 9.24
C ALA A 42 2.93 56.94 9.40
N PRO A 43 3.64 56.53 10.46
CA PRO A 43 4.04 55.16 10.64
C PRO A 43 2.85 54.28 11.07
N ALA A 44 2.67 53.15 10.37
CA ALA A 44 1.70 52.12 10.74
C ALA A 44 2.15 51.45 12.04
N THR A 45 1.38 51.68 13.10
CA THR A 45 1.45 50.97 14.37
C THR A 45 0.96 49.53 14.15
N ARG A 46 1.86 48.56 14.30
CA ARG A 46 1.52 47.14 14.42
C ARG A 46 0.82 46.93 15.77
N THR A 47 -0.48 46.78 15.76
CA THR A 47 -1.24 46.24 16.90
C THR A 47 -1.05 44.74 16.90
N HIS A 48 -0.21 44.25 17.82
CA HIS A 48 -0.20 42.84 18.23
C HIS A 48 -1.47 42.58 19.03
N ASP A 49 -2.48 42.00 18.39
CA ASP A 49 -3.62 41.44 19.10
C ASP A 49 -3.18 40.22 19.91
N ARG A 50 -3.07 40.43 21.24
CA ARG A 50 -2.89 39.35 22.19
C ARG A 50 -4.24 38.65 22.37
N TRP A 51 -4.40 37.52 21.69
CA TRP A 51 -5.51 36.61 21.94
C TRP A 51 -5.37 36.00 23.34
N THR A 52 -6.40 36.16 24.18
CA THR A 52 -6.44 35.56 25.52
C THR A 52 -6.76 34.05 25.43
N ALA A 53 -6.27 33.27 26.40
CA ALA A 53 -6.48 31.80 26.46
C ALA A 53 -7.96 31.37 26.42
N ALA A 54 -8.88 32.27 26.83
CA ALA A 54 -10.32 32.03 26.79
C ALA A 54 -10.93 32.13 25.37
N GLN A 55 -10.33 32.94 24.47
CA GLN A 55 -10.76 33.06 23.08
C GLN A 55 -10.28 31.88 22.23
N ARG A 56 -9.15 31.25 22.58
CA ARG A 56 -8.62 30.06 21.93
C ARG A 56 -9.53 28.83 22.08
N ARG A 57 -10.34 28.76 23.14
CA ARG A 57 -11.27 27.64 23.40
C ARG A 57 -12.58 27.71 22.62
N ARG A 58 -12.90 28.80 21.93
CA ARG A 58 -14.16 28.95 21.18
C ARG A 58 -14.07 28.67 19.68
N VAL A 59 -12.88 28.44 19.14
CA VAL A 59 -12.68 28.28 17.67
C VAL A 59 -12.56 26.82 17.24
N LEU A 60 -12.36 25.88 18.16
CA LEU A 60 -12.30 24.47 17.85
C LEU A 60 -13.33 23.71 18.69
N PRO A 61 -14.41 23.17 18.09
CA PRO A 61 -15.19 22.15 18.77
C PRO A 61 -14.27 20.96 18.99
N SER A 62 -14.16 20.50 20.25
CA SER A 62 -13.45 19.30 20.61
C SER A 62 -14.17 18.09 20.03
N VAL A 63 -13.86 17.73 18.79
CA VAL A 63 -14.23 16.46 18.22
C VAL A 63 -13.08 15.50 18.51
N ARG A 64 -13.10 14.92 19.69
CA ARG A 64 -12.47 13.63 19.89
C ARG A 64 -13.31 12.63 19.09
N PRO A 65 -12.74 11.78 18.26
CA PRO A 65 -13.49 10.62 17.79
C PRO A 65 -13.79 9.77 19.03
N ASP A 66 -15.04 9.81 19.51
CA ASP A 66 -15.51 8.96 20.58
C ASP A 66 -15.68 7.53 20.07
N TYR A 67 -14.57 6.82 19.89
CA TYR A 67 -14.55 5.36 19.76
C TYR A 67 -14.70 4.70 21.14
N ARG A 68 -15.62 5.19 21.97
CA ARG A 68 -16.08 4.50 23.16
C ARG A 68 -17.42 3.85 22.88
N ALA A 69 -17.36 2.65 22.31
CA ALA A 69 -18.46 1.71 22.51
C ALA A 69 -18.48 1.33 23.99
N PRO A 70 -19.64 1.33 24.66
CA PRO A 70 -19.72 0.90 26.06
C PRO A 70 -19.45 -0.62 26.13
N CYS A 71 -18.30 -1.00 26.64
CA CYS A 71 -18.10 -2.33 27.16
C CYS A 71 -19.13 -2.54 28.28
N GLY A 72 -20.12 -3.40 28.07
CA GLY A 72 -21.10 -3.78 29.06
C GLY A 72 -20.37 -4.27 30.31
N ARG A 73 -20.62 -3.59 31.43
CA ARG A 73 -20.14 -4.02 32.74
C ARG A 73 -20.94 -5.23 33.18
N GLU A 74 -20.29 -6.39 33.17
CA GLU A 74 -20.59 -7.43 34.14
C GLU A 74 -19.30 -7.89 34.80
N ALA A 75 -19.33 -7.75 36.15
CA ALA A 75 -18.50 -8.38 37.18
C ALA A 75 -16.96 -8.26 37.14
N GLY A 76 -16.45 -7.33 37.94
CA GLY A 76 -15.36 -7.60 38.88
C GLY A 76 -13.97 -7.84 38.29
N CYS A 77 -13.24 -6.78 37.92
CA CYS A 77 -11.79 -6.80 37.89
C CYS A 77 -11.25 -5.49 38.45
N ASP A 78 -10.70 -5.57 39.67
CA ASP A 78 -9.86 -4.53 40.28
C ASP A 78 -8.53 -4.47 39.53
N CYS A 79 -8.36 -3.45 38.70
CA CYS A 79 -7.07 -3.16 38.08
C CYS A 79 -6.31 -2.15 38.94
N HIS A 80 -5.43 -2.64 39.78
CA HIS A 80 -4.40 -1.83 40.44
C HIS A 80 -3.30 -1.50 39.42
N ALA A 81 -3.17 -0.23 39.07
CA ALA A 81 -2.06 0.30 38.31
C ALA A 81 -0.77 0.35 39.16
N PRO A 82 0.37 -0.13 38.67
CA PRO A 82 1.65 0.07 39.34
C PRO A 82 2.16 1.50 39.12
N ARG A 83 2.57 2.14 40.21
CA ARG A 83 3.26 3.45 40.23
C ARG A 83 4.70 3.27 39.71
N PRO A 84 5.27 4.25 39.00
CA PRO A 84 6.66 4.20 38.57
C PRO A 84 7.60 4.49 39.77
N ASP A 85 8.56 3.59 39.98
CA ASP A 85 9.65 3.72 40.94
C ASP A 85 10.70 4.72 40.45
N GLN A 86 11.16 5.57 41.38
CA GLN A 86 12.25 6.54 41.21
C GLN A 86 13.62 5.84 41.23
N PRO A 87 14.63 6.34 40.48
CA PRO A 87 15.98 5.77 40.51
C PRO A 87 16.78 6.22 41.75
N ARG A 88 17.37 5.24 42.46
CA ARG A 88 18.38 5.45 43.51
C ARG A 88 19.75 5.73 42.88
N ARG A 89 20.42 6.73 43.43
CA ARG A 89 21.82 7.13 43.20
C ARG A 89 22.83 6.16 43.87
N GLY A 90 24.01 6.06 43.20
CA GLY A 90 25.34 5.77 43.82
C GLY A 90 25.85 4.37 43.44
N ASP A 91 26.99 4.19 42.83
CA ASP A 91 28.37 4.40 43.22
C ASP A 91 29.36 3.92 42.12
N ARG A 92 30.34 4.76 41.85
CA ARG A 92 31.80 4.58 41.68
C ARG A 92 32.42 3.42 40.91
N ILE A 93 33.10 3.81 39.84
CA ILE A 93 34.56 3.70 39.55
C ILE A 93 35.19 2.30 39.56
N GLY A 94 35.71 1.91 38.40
CA GLY A 94 36.69 0.85 38.20
C GLY A 94 37.39 0.96 36.85
N SER A 95 38.55 1.60 36.89
CA SER A 95 39.53 1.73 35.79
C SER A 95 40.21 0.41 35.49
N GLY A 96 40.51 0.12 34.20
CA GLY A 96 41.43 -0.98 33.93
C GLY A 96 41.69 -1.31 32.45
N ARG A 97 42.76 -0.64 31.93
CA ARG A 97 43.78 -1.13 31.02
C ARG A 97 43.47 -1.49 29.56
N ARG A 98 44.02 -0.65 28.70
CA ARG A 98 44.46 -0.87 27.34
C ARG A 98 45.39 -2.06 27.21
N ARG A 99 45.25 -2.85 26.13
CA ARG A 99 46.41 -3.47 25.44
C ARG A 99 46.19 -3.33 23.93
N ALA A 100 47.23 -2.84 23.31
CA ALA A 100 47.41 -2.63 21.90
C ALA A 100 48.13 -3.80 21.25
N PHE A 101 48.13 -3.78 19.92
CA PHE A 101 49.03 -4.39 18.94
C PHE A 101 48.81 -5.82 18.45
N GLY A 102 48.78 -5.89 17.12
CA GLY A 102 49.07 -7.06 16.32
C GLY A 102 48.74 -6.86 14.84
N ASP A 103 49.57 -6.06 14.14
CA ASP A 103 49.70 -6.03 12.68
C ASP A 103 50.12 -7.38 12.15
N SER A 104 49.54 -7.83 11.03
CA SER A 104 50.21 -8.74 10.11
C SER A 104 49.60 -8.59 8.71
N GLN A 105 50.40 -8.12 7.80
CA GLN A 105 50.20 -8.02 6.35
C GLN A 105 50.68 -9.31 5.63
N PRO A 106 50.65 -9.38 4.28
CA PRO A 106 49.94 -10.41 3.51
C PRO A 106 50.91 -11.37 2.80
N SER A 107 50.43 -12.45 2.24
CA SER A 107 51.20 -13.25 1.28
C SER A 107 50.37 -13.58 0.03
N ASP A 108 50.93 -13.14 -1.09
CA ASP A 108 50.68 -13.54 -2.46
C ASP A 108 50.63 -15.04 -2.68
N LEU A 109 49.80 -15.51 -3.58
CA LEU A 109 50.13 -16.59 -4.50
C LEU A 109 49.27 -16.54 -5.78
N ARG A 110 50.02 -16.52 -6.88
CA ARG A 110 49.62 -16.38 -8.28
C ARG A 110 49.10 -17.68 -8.90
N HIS A 111 48.23 -17.48 -9.92
CA HIS A 111 48.10 -18.22 -11.17
C HIS A 111 47.93 -19.74 -11.19
N ARG A 112 46.82 -20.16 -11.79
CA ARG A 112 46.79 -20.99 -13.02
C ARG A 112 45.37 -21.15 -13.56
N ASN A 113 45.13 -20.66 -14.78
CA ASN A 113 44.08 -21.15 -15.68
C ASN A 113 44.61 -22.43 -16.38
N PRO A 114 43.76 -23.37 -16.75
CA PRO A 114 43.66 -23.69 -18.16
C PRO A 114 42.21 -23.83 -18.70
N HIS A 115 42.11 -23.51 -19.96
CA HIS A 115 41.01 -23.63 -20.88
C HIS A 115 40.38 -25.02 -20.97
N GLY A 116 39.06 -25.07 -21.28
CA GLY A 116 38.39 -26.27 -21.77
C GLY A 116 36.89 -26.08 -21.83
N GLY A 117 36.36 -25.79 -23.01
CA GLY A 117 34.93 -25.62 -23.25
C GLY A 117 34.13 -26.91 -23.14
N ALA A 118 32.90 -26.81 -22.72
CA ALA A 118 31.81 -27.69 -23.12
C ALA A 118 30.48 -26.94 -22.94
N VAL A 119 29.83 -26.69 -24.06
CA VAL A 119 28.45 -26.24 -24.15
C VAL A 119 27.56 -27.40 -23.68
N HIS A 120 26.98 -27.31 -22.49
CA HIS A 120 25.92 -28.21 -22.09
C HIS A 120 24.65 -27.36 -21.88
N GLY A 121 23.67 -27.65 -22.74
CA GLY A 121 22.31 -27.18 -22.61
C GLY A 121 21.71 -27.60 -21.26
N HIS A 122 21.37 -26.63 -20.43
CA HIS A 122 20.60 -26.89 -19.22
C HIS A 122 19.12 -26.95 -19.58
N GLU A 123 18.63 -28.16 -19.78
CA GLU A 123 17.21 -28.46 -19.56
C GLU A 123 16.88 -28.12 -18.09
N ARG A 124 16.08 -27.05 -17.91
CA ARG A 124 15.53 -26.66 -16.62
C ARG A 124 14.54 -27.74 -16.16
N ALA A 125 15.00 -28.67 -15.37
CA ALA A 125 14.13 -29.54 -14.60
C ALA A 125 13.24 -28.66 -13.71
N LYS A 126 11.93 -28.66 -13.99
CA LYS A 126 10.90 -28.18 -13.07
C LYS A 126 11.06 -28.95 -11.76
N ARG A 127 11.67 -28.34 -10.76
CA ARG A 127 11.65 -28.89 -9.40
C ARG A 127 10.23 -28.80 -8.88
N THR A 128 9.47 -29.85 -9.14
CA THR A 128 8.23 -30.15 -8.44
C THR A 128 8.60 -30.30 -6.98
N THR A 129 8.05 -29.48 -6.12
CA THR A 129 8.18 -29.58 -4.66
C THR A 129 7.80 -31.01 -4.27
N SER A 130 8.78 -31.81 -3.85
CA SER A 130 8.53 -33.15 -3.33
C SER A 130 7.76 -33.00 -2.01
N ILE A 131 6.45 -33.26 -2.08
CA ILE A 131 5.64 -33.60 -0.91
C ILE A 131 6.38 -34.74 -0.21
N ARG A 132 6.71 -34.56 1.06
CA ARG A 132 7.22 -35.67 1.90
C ARG A 132 6.23 -36.83 1.76
N THR A 133 6.66 -37.87 1.07
CA THR A 133 5.88 -39.09 0.85
C THR A 133 5.62 -39.74 2.21
N GLY A 134 4.36 -39.60 2.72
CA GLY A 134 3.91 -40.26 3.94
C GLY A 134 2.77 -39.59 4.67
N GLU A 135 2.52 -38.31 4.53
CA GLU A 135 1.37 -37.66 5.14
C GLU A 135 0.16 -37.73 4.20
N ARG A 136 -0.95 -38.34 4.69
CA ARG A 136 -2.23 -38.30 3.99
C ARG A 136 -2.60 -36.80 3.77
N PRO A 137 -3.08 -36.42 2.59
CA PRO A 137 -3.52 -35.04 2.35
C PRO A 137 -4.55 -34.65 3.42
N VAL A 138 -4.32 -33.54 4.10
CA VAL A 138 -5.25 -33.01 5.09
C VAL A 138 -6.55 -32.70 4.37
N LYS A 139 -7.64 -33.33 4.84
CA LYS A 139 -9.01 -33.04 4.41
C LYS A 139 -9.67 -32.21 5.50
N LEU A 140 -10.11 -31.02 5.18
CA LEU A 140 -10.71 -30.10 6.13
C LEU A 140 -12.13 -29.75 5.70
N SER A 141 -13.10 -29.84 6.65
CA SER A 141 -14.44 -29.28 6.48
C SER A 141 -14.63 -28.06 7.38
N ILE A 142 -15.20 -27.01 6.83
CA ILE A 142 -15.64 -25.80 7.53
C ILE A 142 -17.16 -25.80 7.42
N LEU A 143 -17.85 -25.96 8.55
CA LEU A 143 -19.29 -26.22 8.58
C LEU A 143 -20.08 -25.01 9.09
N GLY A 144 -21.18 -24.69 8.42
CA GLY A 144 -22.14 -23.68 8.86
C GLY A 144 -21.69 -22.24 8.82
N ALA A 145 -20.65 -21.91 8.05
CA ALA A 145 -20.20 -20.53 7.88
C ALA A 145 -21.13 -19.71 6.97
N ARG A 146 -21.30 -18.41 7.25
CA ARG A 146 -21.80 -17.48 6.23
C ARG A 146 -20.70 -17.23 5.22
N VAL A 147 -20.80 -17.83 4.05
CA VAL A 147 -19.82 -17.68 2.97
C VAL A 147 -20.15 -16.45 2.15
N ILE A 148 -19.19 -15.52 2.09
CA ILE A 148 -19.25 -14.31 1.26
C ILE A 148 -18.15 -14.38 0.22
N ASP A 149 -18.51 -14.54 -1.05
CA ASP A 149 -17.57 -14.47 -2.17
C ASP A 149 -18.04 -13.42 -3.19
N PRO A 150 -17.39 -12.27 -3.24
CA PRO A 150 -17.78 -11.17 -4.12
C PRO A 150 -17.71 -11.51 -5.62
N VAL A 151 -16.84 -12.47 -6.01
CA VAL A 151 -16.67 -12.85 -7.43
C VAL A 151 -17.85 -13.63 -7.95
N SER A 152 -18.38 -14.58 -7.16
CA SER A 152 -19.56 -15.35 -7.52
C SER A 152 -20.87 -14.68 -7.10
N GLY A 153 -20.81 -13.61 -6.29
CA GLY A 153 -21.98 -12.97 -5.67
C GLY A 153 -22.61 -13.81 -4.57
N MET A 154 -21.88 -14.77 -4.00
CA MET A 154 -22.39 -15.65 -2.93
C MET A 154 -22.42 -14.90 -1.60
N ASP A 155 -23.54 -14.97 -0.89
CA ASP A 155 -23.72 -14.55 0.49
C ASP A 155 -24.78 -15.44 1.14
N GLN A 156 -24.36 -16.59 1.66
CA GLN A 156 -25.26 -17.57 2.27
C GLN A 156 -24.54 -18.46 3.27
N VAL A 157 -25.30 -19.05 4.19
CA VAL A 157 -24.76 -20.07 5.12
C VAL A 157 -24.59 -21.38 4.39
N THR A 158 -23.35 -21.90 4.34
CA THR A 158 -23.01 -23.14 3.65
C THR A 158 -21.68 -23.71 4.17
N ASP A 159 -21.33 -24.91 3.72
CA ASP A 159 -20.11 -25.61 4.10
C ASP A 159 -19.01 -25.40 3.03
N LEU A 160 -17.74 -25.50 3.46
CA LEU A 160 -16.59 -25.50 2.59
C LEU A 160 -15.75 -26.76 2.83
N HIS A 161 -15.32 -27.43 1.75
CA HIS A 161 -14.51 -28.63 1.82
C HIS A 161 -13.19 -28.44 1.11
N VAL A 162 -12.10 -28.76 1.81
CA VAL A 162 -10.72 -28.54 1.36
C VAL A 162 -9.96 -29.87 1.35
N GLU A 163 -9.28 -30.16 0.25
CA GLU A 163 -8.40 -31.32 0.13
C GLU A 163 -7.14 -30.96 -0.66
N ALA A 164 -5.99 -31.40 -0.18
CA ALA A 164 -4.69 -31.18 -0.82
C ALA A 164 -4.41 -29.70 -1.14
N GLY A 165 -4.80 -28.79 -0.23
CA GLY A 165 -4.55 -27.35 -0.37
C GLY A 165 -5.56 -26.61 -1.24
N LYS A 166 -6.57 -27.27 -1.79
CA LYS A 166 -7.56 -26.67 -2.70
C LYS A 166 -8.97 -26.77 -2.14
N LEU A 167 -9.78 -25.79 -2.45
CA LEU A 167 -11.22 -25.83 -2.21
C LEU A 167 -11.83 -26.85 -3.18
N THR A 168 -12.36 -27.95 -2.65
CA THR A 168 -12.93 -29.03 -3.48
C THR A 168 -14.41 -28.87 -3.73
N ALA A 169 -15.16 -28.38 -2.73
CA ALA A 169 -16.59 -28.12 -2.86
C ALA A 169 -17.04 -26.97 -1.95
N ILE A 170 -18.11 -26.31 -2.36
CA ILE A 170 -18.91 -25.37 -1.59
C ILE A 170 -20.31 -25.96 -1.49
N GLY A 171 -20.82 -26.18 -0.28
CA GLY A 171 -22.08 -26.88 -0.01
C GLY A 171 -21.85 -28.31 0.36
N ALA A 172 -22.52 -29.25 -0.33
CA ALA A 172 -22.41 -30.68 -0.02
C ALA A 172 -20.98 -31.20 -0.20
N ALA A 173 -20.55 -32.04 0.74
CA ALA A 173 -19.27 -32.73 0.64
C ALA A 173 -19.22 -33.63 -0.59
N PRO A 174 -18.06 -33.73 -1.27
CA PRO A 174 -17.87 -34.68 -2.36
C PRO A 174 -18.12 -36.13 -1.89
N GLU A 175 -18.58 -37.00 -2.78
CA GLU A 175 -18.78 -38.42 -2.48
C GLU A 175 -17.49 -39.06 -1.96
N GLY A 176 -17.56 -39.76 -0.82
CA GLY A 176 -16.39 -40.36 -0.17
C GLY A 176 -15.44 -39.38 0.50
N PHE A 177 -15.84 -38.11 0.68
CA PHE A 177 -15.04 -37.15 1.43
C PHE A 177 -15.17 -37.37 2.94
N GLU A 178 -14.13 -37.89 3.55
CA GLU A 178 -14.01 -38.01 5.01
C GLU A 178 -13.03 -36.98 5.53
N PRO A 179 -13.47 -35.93 6.26
CA PRO A 179 -12.59 -34.92 6.78
C PRO A 179 -11.68 -35.49 7.87
N THR A 180 -10.38 -35.13 7.81
CA THR A 180 -9.43 -35.41 8.90
C THR A 180 -9.52 -34.33 10.00
N GLN A 181 -10.03 -33.17 9.65
CA GLN A 181 -10.26 -32.05 10.57
C GLN A 181 -11.57 -31.34 10.22
N THR A 182 -12.30 -30.88 11.23
CA THR A 182 -13.55 -30.12 11.06
C THR A 182 -13.48 -28.84 11.90
N ILE A 183 -13.86 -27.72 11.29
CA ILE A 183 -14.06 -26.44 11.98
C ILE A 183 -15.56 -26.18 12.02
N ASP A 184 -16.13 -26.05 13.23
CA ASP A 184 -17.46 -25.50 13.41
C ASP A 184 -17.37 -23.98 13.24
N ALA A 185 -17.98 -23.47 12.18
CA ALA A 185 -17.98 -22.08 11.81
C ALA A 185 -19.36 -21.41 11.91
N ALA A 186 -20.26 -22.01 12.71
CA ALA A 186 -21.55 -21.41 12.98
C ALA A 186 -21.40 -20.01 13.58
N GLY A 187 -22.04 -19.00 12.97
CA GLY A 187 -21.90 -17.58 13.37
C GLY A 187 -20.68 -16.86 12.82
N LEU A 188 -19.74 -17.57 12.19
CA LEU A 188 -18.58 -16.97 11.55
C LEU A 188 -18.88 -16.63 10.08
N VAL A 189 -18.15 -15.65 9.58
CA VAL A 189 -18.07 -15.33 8.14
C VAL A 189 -16.84 -16.01 7.56
N ALA A 190 -17.03 -16.74 6.46
CA ALA A 190 -15.97 -17.26 5.62
C ALA A 190 -15.86 -16.41 4.35
N ALA A 191 -14.70 -15.87 4.09
CA ALA A 191 -14.43 -15.06 2.91
C ALA A 191 -13.13 -15.51 2.22
N PRO A 192 -12.91 -15.11 0.94
CA PRO A 192 -11.59 -15.26 0.35
C PRO A 192 -10.55 -14.64 1.25
N GLY A 193 -9.39 -15.27 1.37
CA GLY A 193 -8.28 -14.71 2.11
C GLY A 193 -7.95 -13.30 1.61
N LEU A 194 -7.69 -12.38 2.54
CA LEU A 194 -7.46 -10.98 2.21
C LEU A 194 -6.18 -10.81 1.41
N VAL A 195 -6.18 -9.82 0.54
CA VAL A 195 -5.06 -9.45 -0.34
C VAL A 195 -4.64 -8.02 -0.03
N ASP A 196 -3.39 -7.83 0.37
CA ASP A 196 -2.85 -6.52 0.71
C ASP A 196 -1.79 -6.09 -0.31
N LEU A 197 -2.00 -4.96 -0.97
CA LEU A 197 -1.14 -4.51 -2.08
C LEU A 197 0.12 -3.76 -1.63
N ASN A 198 0.26 -3.44 -0.34
CA ASN A 198 1.41 -2.66 0.13
C ASN A 198 1.81 -3.01 1.57
N VAL A 199 2.70 -3.99 1.71
CA VAL A 199 3.24 -4.45 2.99
C VAL A 199 4.76 -4.40 2.97
N SER A 200 5.35 -3.47 3.71
CA SER A 200 6.80 -3.38 3.86
C SER A 200 7.32 -4.48 4.79
N LEU A 201 7.88 -5.54 4.22
CA LEU A 201 8.44 -6.67 4.98
C LEU A 201 9.79 -6.34 5.65
N ARG A 202 10.41 -5.20 5.28
CA ARG A 202 11.68 -4.69 5.83
C ARG A 202 12.90 -5.60 5.63
N GLU A 203 12.75 -6.73 5.00
CA GLU A 203 13.84 -7.67 4.63
C GLU A 203 13.82 -7.87 3.11
N PRO A 204 15.02 -7.84 2.48
CA PRO A 204 16.36 -7.61 3.04
C PRO A 204 16.62 -6.16 3.45
N GLY A 205 17.58 -5.97 4.37
CA GLY A 205 18.23 -4.68 4.66
C GLY A 205 17.77 -3.95 5.91
N TYR A 206 16.51 -4.12 6.34
CA TYR A 206 15.95 -3.42 7.50
C TYR A 206 15.37 -4.38 8.54
N SER A 207 16.01 -5.54 8.74
CA SER A 207 15.51 -6.65 9.58
C SER A 207 15.31 -6.28 11.07
N ARG A 208 15.87 -5.16 11.51
CA ARG A 208 15.61 -4.59 12.83
C ARG A 208 14.15 -4.11 12.96
N LYS A 209 13.58 -3.52 11.88
CA LYS A 209 12.22 -2.99 11.84
C LYS A 209 11.15 -4.06 11.58
N GLY A 210 11.52 -5.10 10.86
CA GLY A 210 10.65 -6.21 10.48
C GLY A 210 11.43 -7.30 9.76
N SER A 211 10.86 -8.48 9.65
CA SER A 211 11.39 -9.56 8.82
C SER A 211 10.26 -10.18 8.01
N ILE A 212 10.59 -10.87 6.92
CA ILE A 212 9.58 -11.58 6.12
C ILE A 212 8.78 -12.53 7.01
N ALA A 213 9.45 -13.26 7.92
CA ALA A 213 8.79 -14.18 8.82
C ALA A 213 7.86 -13.49 9.85
N SER A 214 8.28 -12.37 10.47
CA SER A 214 7.45 -11.67 11.46
C SER A 214 6.24 -11.00 10.80
N GLU A 215 6.44 -10.31 9.66
CA GLU A 215 5.37 -9.51 9.06
C GLU A 215 4.38 -10.39 8.26
N THR A 216 4.82 -11.52 7.67
CA THR A 216 3.87 -12.48 7.07
C THR A 216 3.08 -13.24 8.14
N ARG A 217 3.67 -13.47 9.33
CA ARG A 217 2.95 -14.02 10.47
C ARG A 217 1.92 -13.02 11.02
N ALA A 218 2.26 -11.75 11.12
CA ALA A 218 1.32 -10.69 11.50
C ALA A 218 0.19 -10.55 10.46
N ALA A 219 0.51 -10.69 9.17
CA ALA A 219 -0.45 -10.61 8.09
C ALA A 219 -1.54 -11.70 8.18
N VAL A 220 -1.19 -12.96 8.45
CA VAL A 220 -2.20 -14.02 8.63
C VAL A 220 -3.07 -13.79 9.86
N ALA A 221 -2.58 -13.13 10.92
CA ALA A 221 -3.41 -12.74 12.06
C ALA A 221 -4.44 -11.66 11.70
N GLY A 222 -4.12 -10.80 10.72
CA GLY A 222 -5.04 -9.84 10.12
C GLY A 222 -5.96 -10.41 9.04
N GLY A 223 -5.89 -11.73 8.76
CA GLY A 223 -6.69 -12.40 7.71
C GLY A 223 -6.06 -12.35 6.31
N VAL A 224 -4.84 -11.81 6.17
CA VAL A 224 -4.17 -11.61 4.88
C VAL A 224 -3.44 -12.89 4.46
N THR A 225 -3.89 -13.50 3.37
CA THR A 225 -3.28 -14.70 2.78
C THR A 225 -2.28 -14.39 1.68
N SER A 226 -2.43 -13.24 1.05
CA SER A 226 -1.60 -12.78 -0.08
C SER A 226 -1.22 -11.33 0.12
N LEU A 227 0.05 -11.00 -0.05
CA LEU A 227 0.51 -9.62 0.11
C LEU A 227 1.57 -9.26 -0.94
N CYS A 228 1.60 -7.98 -1.31
CA CYS A 228 2.62 -7.41 -2.19
C CYS A 228 3.70 -6.70 -1.36
N CYS A 229 4.95 -7.04 -1.66
CA CYS A 229 6.13 -6.41 -1.05
C CYS A 229 6.68 -5.34 -1.99
N PRO A 230 6.70 -4.04 -1.58
CA PRO A 230 7.20 -2.96 -2.40
C PRO A 230 8.73 -3.01 -2.57
N PRO A 231 9.30 -2.32 -3.60
CA PRO A 231 10.70 -2.47 -3.98
C PRO A 231 11.72 -1.78 -3.07
N GLN A 232 11.29 -1.03 -2.05
CA GLN A 232 12.15 -0.26 -1.14
C GLN A 232 12.85 -1.16 -0.11
N THR A 233 13.61 -2.12 -0.57
CA THR A 233 14.48 -2.99 0.22
C THR A 233 15.94 -2.54 0.13
N LYS A 234 16.86 -3.16 0.86
CA LYS A 234 18.30 -2.90 0.78
C LYS A 234 19.08 -4.21 0.71
N PRO A 235 19.63 -4.58 -0.47
CA PRO A 235 19.57 -3.82 -1.72
C PRO A 235 18.12 -3.66 -2.25
N VAL A 236 17.92 -2.65 -3.11
CA VAL A 236 16.63 -2.41 -3.79
C VAL A 236 16.24 -3.64 -4.60
N LEU A 237 14.94 -3.91 -4.69
CA LEU A 237 14.41 -5.01 -5.49
C LEU A 237 14.40 -4.63 -6.99
N ASP A 238 15.57 -4.49 -7.57
CA ASP A 238 15.82 -4.16 -8.99
C ASP A 238 16.59 -5.24 -9.75
N THR A 239 16.86 -6.38 -9.11
CA THR A 239 17.52 -7.55 -9.71
C THR A 239 16.78 -8.84 -9.37
N SER A 240 16.87 -9.84 -10.25
CA SER A 240 16.26 -11.18 -10.04
C SER A 240 16.76 -11.86 -8.76
N ALA A 241 18.03 -11.68 -8.39
CA ALA A 241 18.60 -12.28 -7.19
C ALA A 241 17.90 -11.78 -5.90
N VAL A 242 17.52 -10.49 -5.83
CA VAL A 242 16.79 -9.94 -4.68
C VAL A 242 15.36 -10.46 -4.67
N ALA A 243 14.71 -10.58 -5.84
CA ALA A 243 13.37 -11.16 -5.95
C ALA A 243 13.35 -12.62 -5.47
N GLU A 244 14.30 -13.44 -5.96
CA GLU A 244 14.44 -14.84 -5.57
C GLU A 244 14.70 -14.98 -4.06
N LEU A 245 15.57 -14.13 -3.48
CA LEU A 245 15.84 -14.13 -2.04
C LEU A 245 14.54 -13.87 -1.22
N ILE A 246 13.74 -12.87 -1.61
CA ILE A 246 12.48 -12.56 -0.92
C ILE A 246 11.51 -13.75 -1.01
N LEU A 247 11.38 -14.35 -2.19
CA LEU A 247 10.48 -15.49 -2.39
C LEU A 247 10.94 -16.73 -1.64
N ASP A 248 12.26 -16.99 -1.56
CA ASP A 248 12.81 -18.09 -0.79
C ASP A 248 12.54 -17.92 0.71
N ARG A 249 12.80 -16.73 1.25
CA ARG A 249 12.50 -16.40 2.64
C ARG A 249 11.01 -16.48 2.97
N ALA A 250 10.16 -16.05 2.05
CA ALA A 250 8.71 -16.16 2.21
C ALA A 250 8.25 -17.63 2.25
N ARG A 251 8.80 -18.48 1.39
CA ARG A 251 8.55 -19.93 1.39
C ARG A 251 9.04 -20.61 2.68
N GLU A 252 10.23 -20.23 3.16
CA GLU A 252 10.77 -20.71 4.43
C GLU A 252 9.89 -20.31 5.62
N ALA A 253 9.40 -19.07 5.64
CA ALA A 253 8.51 -18.56 6.70
C ALA A 253 7.16 -19.29 6.71
N GLY A 254 6.60 -19.58 5.55
CA GLY A 254 5.43 -20.43 5.37
C GLY A 254 4.12 -19.85 5.93
N PHE A 255 3.95 -18.53 5.99
CA PHE A 255 2.71 -17.86 6.38
C PHE A 255 1.93 -17.33 5.17
N SER A 256 1.84 -16.00 4.97
CA SER A 256 1.18 -15.43 3.79
C SER A 256 2.02 -15.63 2.52
N LYS A 257 1.35 -15.69 1.37
CA LYS A 257 1.98 -15.65 0.05
C LYS A 257 2.52 -14.25 -0.21
N VAL A 258 3.77 -14.17 -0.65
CA VAL A 258 4.44 -12.88 -0.96
C VAL A 258 4.58 -12.74 -2.47
N PHE A 259 4.11 -11.60 -2.98
CA PHE A 259 4.21 -11.19 -4.38
C PHE A 259 5.12 -9.96 -4.48
N PRO A 260 6.37 -10.10 -4.91
CA PRO A 260 7.29 -8.99 -5.00
C PRO A 260 6.86 -7.98 -6.07
N VAL A 261 6.96 -6.69 -5.77
CA VAL A 261 6.85 -5.59 -6.73
C VAL A 261 8.26 -5.15 -7.08
N GLY A 262 8.67 -5.33 -8.34
CA GLY A 262 10.00 -4.94 -8.80
C GLY A 262 10.15 -3.43 -8.95
N ALA A 263 11.38 -2.92 -8.82
CA ALA A 263 11.68 -1.52 -9.14
C ALA A 263 11.49 -1.26 -10.64
N LEU A 264 10.84 -0.15 -10.99
CA LEU A 264 10.70 0.29 -12.37
C LEU A 264 12.02 0.86 -12.89
N SER A 265 12.82 1.48 -12.02
CA SER A 265 14.16 1.99 -12.34
C SER A 265 15.21 1.42 -11.40
N LYS A 266 16.46 1.32 -11.88
CA LYS A 266 17.62 0.88 -11.09
C LYS A 266 17.79 1.78 -9.87
N GLY A 267 18.00 1.18 -8.70
CA GLY A 267 18.17 1.91 -7.45
C GLY A 267 16.99 2.79 -7.04
N LEU A 268 15.84 2.75 -7.72
CA LEU A 268 14.70 3.67 -7.58
C LEU A 268 15.05 5.14 -7.93
N GLU A 269 16.11 5.37 -8.70
CA GLU A 269 16.63 6.71 -9.00
C GLU A 269 15.85 7.43 -10.11
N GLY A 270 15.00 6.71 -10.88
CA GLY A 270 14.20 7.26 -11.97
C GLY A 270 15.01 7.65 -13.23
N GLU A 271 16.28 7.23 -13.34
CA GLU A 271 17.19 7.57 -14.44
C GLU A 271 17.30 6.46 -15.48
N GLN A 272 17.46 5.22 -15.04
CA GLN A 272 17.62 4.04 -15.89
C GLN A 272 16.56 2.99 -15.55
N LEU A 273 15.98 2.35 -16.56
CA LEU A 273 15.07 1.23 -16.36
C LEU A 273 15.80 0.06 -15.67
N ALA A 274 15.08 -0.62 -14.77
CA ALA A 274 15.48 -1.93 -14.29
C ALA A 274 15.23 -3.00 -15.37
N GLU A 275 15.71 -4.21 -15.13
CA GLU A 275 15.54 -5.33 -16.06
C GLU A 275 14.18 -6.01 -15.84
N LEU A 276 13.09 -5.33 -16.23
CA LEU A 276 11.71 -5.69 -15.89
C LEU A 276 11.35 -7.12 -16.27
N ILE A 277 11.85 -7.62 -17.41
CA ILE A 277 11.57 -8.98 -17.87
C ILE A 277 12.25 -10.02 -16.96
N ALA A 278 13.51 -9.78 -16.60
CA ALA A 278 14.21 -10.67 -15.67
C ALA A 278 13.54 -10.69 -14.28
N LEU A 279 13.07 -9.53 -13.81
CA LEU A 279 12.32 -9.41 -12.56
C LEU A 279 10.97 -10.13 -12.63
N ARG A 280 10.22 -9.99 -13.74
CA ARG A 280 8.97 -10.74 -13.96
C ARG A 280 9.23 -12.25 -13.93
N ASP A 281 10.25 -12.70 -14.65
CA ASP A 281 10.59 -14.13 -14.75
C ASP A 281 11.09 -14.68 -13.40
N ALA A 282 11.63 -13.82 -12.53
CA ALA A 282 11.96 -14.14 -11.14
C ALA A 282 10.74 -14.14 -10.20
N GLY A 283 9.55 -13.68 -10.67
CA GLY A 283 8.30 -13.74 -9.92
C GLY A 283 7.73 -12.40 -9.46
N CYS A 284 8.29 -11.27 -9.91
CA CYS A 284 7.66 -9.96 -9.68
C CYS A 284 6.35 -9.84 -10.47
N VAL A 285 5.30 -9.35 -9.81
CA VAL A 285 3.93 -9.27 -10.37
C VAL A 285 3.59 -7.89 -10.92
N ALA A 286 4.28 -6.86 -10.47
CA ALA A 286 4.11 -5.46 -10.89
C ALA A 286 5.43 -4.70 -10.70
N PHE A 287 5.48 -3.45 -11.18
CA PHE A 287 6.69 -2.63 -11.15
C PHE A 287 6.37 -1.20 -10.72
N GLY A 288 7.19 -0.64 -9.84
CA GLY A 288 6.96 0.72 -9.34
C GLY A 288 8.21 1.32 -8.71
N ASN A 289 8.17 2.61 -8.44
CA ASN A 289 9.28 3.32 -7.77
C ASN A 289 8.92 3.78 -6.35
N GLY A 290 7.72 3.43 -5.84
CA GLY A 290 7.21 4.01 -4.60
C GLY A 290 7.12 5.54 -4.72
N LEU A 291 7.42 6.25 -3.64
CA LEU A 291 7.43 7.73 -3.63
C LEU A 291 8.65 8.36 -4.34
N SER A 292 9.59 7.53 -4.85
CA SER A 292 10.74 8.04 -5.63
C SER A 292 10.28 8.41 -7.04
N SER A 293 10.10 9.69 -7.29
CA SER A 293 9.63 10.19 -8.58
C SER A 293 10.71 10.12 -9.66
N PHE A 294 10.27 10.00 -10.92
CA PHE A 294 11.14 10.18 -12.07
C PHE A 294 11.44 11.67 -12.29
N ASN A 295 12.71 12.05 -12.27
CA ASN A 295 13.13 13.42 -12.56
C ASN A 295 12.92 13.80 -14.04
N ASN A 296 12.85 12.80 -14.91
CA ASN A 296 12.73 13.00 -16.35
C ASN A 296 11.47 12.28 -16.88
N THR A 297 10.45 13.07 -17.24
CA THR A 297 9.20 12.56 -17.80
C THR A 297 9.40 11.73 -19.07
N ARG A 298 10.43 12.01 -19.88
CA ARG A 298 10.75 11.19 -21.06
C ARG A 298 11.20 9.78 -20.66
N THR A 299 12.02 9.67 -19.61
CA THR A 299 12.45 8.36 -19.09
C THR A 299 11.24 7.57 -18.58
N LEU A 300 10.34 8.22 -17.83
CA LEU A 300 9.09 7.61 -17.40
C LEU A 300 8.25 7.15 -18.60
N CYS A 301 8.02 8.00 -19.59
CA CYS A 301 7.27 7.64 -20.80
C CYS A 301 7.85 6.37 -21.48
N ARG A 302 9.18 6.30 -21.65
CA ARG A 302 9.83 5.12 -22.24
C ARG A 302 9.71 3.87 -21.34
N ALA A 303 9.72 4.04 -20.03
CA ALA A 303 9.48 2.94 -19.11
C ALA A 303 8.05 2.37 -19.28
N LEU A 304 7.06 3.24 -19.42
CA LEU A 304 5.66 2.83 -19.62
C LEU A 304 5.43 2.17 -20.99
N GLU A 305 6.01 2.71 -22.06
CA GLU A 305 5.97 2.08 -23.40
C GLU A 305 6.60 0.68 -23.39
N TYR A 306 7.74 0.54 -22.69
CA TYR A 306 8.38 -0.76 -22.51
C TYR A 306 7.50 -1.73 -21.71
N ALA A 307 6.95 -1.28 -20.58
CA ALA A 307 6.06 -2.07 -19.75
C ALA A 307 4.79 -2.50 -20.51
N ALA A 308 4.19 -1.60 -21.29
CA ALA A 308 3.04 -1.90 -22.12
C ALA A 308 3.34 -2.96 -23.20
N THR A 309 4.54 -2.94 -23.81
CA THR A 309 4.97 -3.92 -24.82
C THR A 309 4.96 -5.35 -24.27
N PHE A 310 5.21 -5.54 -22.99
CA PHE A 310 5.28 -6.84 -22.33
C PHE A 310 4.10 -7.14 -21.40
N ASP A 311 3.01 -6.38 -21.53
CA ASP A 311 1.78 -6.50 -20.72
C ASP A 311 2.06 -6.49 -19.20
N LEU A 312 2.98 -5.63 -18.77
CA LEU A 312 3.34 -5.46 -17.35
C LEU A 312 2.43 -4.43 -16.68
N THR A 313 2.14 -4.64 -15.41
CA THR A 313 1.41 -3.66 -14.59
C THR A 313 2.40 -2.71 -13.91
N VAL A 314 2.15 -1.40 -14.02
CA VAL A 314 2.95 -0.36 -13.35
C VAL A 314 2.17 0.24 -12.19
N ILE A 315 2.82 0.32 -11.02
CA ILE A 315 2.28 0.94 -9.81
C ILE A 315 2.84 2.35 -9.68
N PHE A 316 1.95 3.32 -9.58
CA PHE A 316 2.26 4.72 -9.36
C PHE A 316 1.93 5.11 -7.91
N ASN A 317 2.85 5.79 -7.26
CA ASN A 317 2.61 6.57 -6.06
C ASN A 317 2.75 8.05 -6.48
N SER A 318 1.65 8.62 -6.98
CA SER A 318 1.66 9.93 -7.63
C SER A 318 1.88 11.04 -6.60
N GLN A 319 3.12 11.53 -6.52
CA GLN A 319 3.50 12.67 -5.70
C GLN A 319 4.55 13.50 -6.46
N ASP A 320 4.26 14.77 -6.66
CA ASP A 320 5.24 15.73 -7.21
C ASP A 320 6.27 16.03 -6.13
N ARG A 321 7.54 15.79 -6.48
CA ARG A 321 8.65 15.89 -5.54
C ARG A 321 8.85 17.32 -5.04
N ASP A 322 8.83 18.27 -5.96
CA ASP A 322 9.18 19.66 -5.65
C ASP A 322 8.07 20.31 -4.80
N LEU A 323 6.80 19.96 -5.09
CA LEU A 323 5.65 20.41 -4.28
C LEU A 323 5.59 19.74 -2.89
N ALA A 324 6.17 18.56 -2.73
CA ALA A 324 6.18 17.83 -1.47
C ALA A 324 7.46 18.03 -0.65
N GLU A 325 8.47 18.73 -1.19
CA GLU A 325 9.80 18.83 -0.59
C GLU A 325 9.75 19.44 0.81
N GLY A 326 10.35 18.74 1.77
CA GLY A 326 10.40 19.16 3.18
C GLY A 326 9.06 19.17 3.91
N GLY A 327 7.96 18.76 3.25
CA GLY A 327 6.64 18.70 3.86
C GLY A 327 6.47 17.50 4.78
N LEU A 328 5.70 17.69 5.86
CA LEU A 328 5.48 16.70 6.92
C LEU A 328 4.01 16.36 7.15
N ALA A 329 3.10 17.26 6.78
CA ALA A 329 1.67 17.15 7.00
C ALA A 329 0.90 17.76 5.83
N HIS A 330 -0.42 17.56 5.77
CA HIS A 330 -1.26 18.27 4.82
C HIS A 330 -1.14 19.79 4.97
N ASP A 331 -0.94 20.50 3.85
CA ASP A 331 -0.93 21.97 3.83
C ASP A 331 -2.32 22.52 4.10
N GLY A 332 -2.58 22.81 5.36
CA GLY A 332 -3.88 23.22 5.86
C GLY A 332 -3.82 23.91 7.23
N ALA A 333 -4.99 24.12 7.82
CA ALA A 333 -5.11 24.80 9.10
C ALA A 333 -4.37 24.08 10.23
N THR A 334 -4.40 22.75 10.24
CA THR A 334 -3.73 21.93 11.26
C THR A 334 -2.20 22.09 11.18
N ALA A 335 -1.61 21.95 10.00
CA ALA A 335 -0.16 22.11 9.82
C ALA A 335 0.28 23.54 10.16
N ALA A 336 -0.47 24.57 9.72
CA ALA A 336 -0.20 25.96 10.04
C ALA A 336 -0.26 26.23 11.57
N PHE A 337 -1.25 25.65 12.26
CA PHE A 337 -1.38 25.77 13.71
C PHE A 337 -0.20 25.11 14.45
N LEU A 338 0.27 23.96 13.97
CA LEU A 338 1.38 23.22 14.57
C LEU A 338 2.76 23.72 14.13
N GLY A 339 2.82 24.62 13.14
CA GLY A 339 4.10 25.10 12.57
C GLY A 339 4.84 24.02 11.77
N LEU A 340 4.12 23.04 11.22
CA LEU A 340 4.67 21.99 10.37
C LEU A 340 4.69 22.45 8.92
N ALA A 341 5.72 22.06 8.17
CA ALA A 341 5.78 22.27 6.73
C ALA A 341 4.67 21.47 6.03
N GLY A 342 3.92 22.14 5.14
CA GLY A 342 2.76 21.56 4.47
C GLY A 342 3.13 20.83 3.18
N ILE A 343 2.39 19.76 2.85
CA ILE A 343 2.35 19.11 1.55
C ILE A 343 0.99 19.43 0.94
N PRO A 344 0.93 20.29 -0.10
CA PRO A 344 -0.34 20.66 -0.70
C PRO A 344 -0.99 19.46 -1.40
N GLU A 345 -2.31 19.50 -1.54
CA GLU A 345 -3.06 18.48 -2.29
C GLU A 345 -2.59 18.40 -3.75
N THR A 346 -2.16 19.55 -4.30
CA THR A 346 -1.61 19.63 -5.66
C THR A 346 -0.33 18.80 -5.86
N ALA A 347 0.40 18.44 -4.81
CA ALA A 347 1.52 17.53 -4.93
C ALA A 347 1.07 16.14 -5.44
N GLU A 348 -0.12 15.68 -5.04
CA GLU A 348 -0.74 14.45 -5.57
C GLU A 348 -1.35 14.68 -6.95
N THR A 349 -2.22 15.68 -7.08
CA THR A 349 -3.07 15.82 -8.28
C THR A 349 -2.31 16.28 -9.52
N VAL A 350 -1.23 17.04 -9.41
CA VAL A 350 -0.34 17.41 -10.53
C VAL A 350 0.39 16.16 -11.04
N ALA A 351 0.99 15.37 -10.15
CA ALA A 351 1.67 14.14 -10.54
C ALA A 351 0.68 13.14 -11.16
N LEU A 352 -0.49 12.96 -10.53
CA LEU A 352 -1.53 12.05 -11.01
C LEU A 352 -2.02 12.44 -12.41
N ALA A 353 -2.28 13.72 -12.66
CA ALA A 353 -2.71 14.21 -13.98
C ALA A 353 -1.64 13.96 -15.05
N ARG A 354 -0.36 14.21 -14.75
CA ARG A 354 0.77 13.89 -15.62
C ARG A 354 0.81 12.39 -15.93
N ASP A 355 0.75 11.56 -14.89
CA ASP A 355 0.89 10.11 -15.02
C ASP A 355 -0.27 9.51 -15.82
N LEU A 356 -1.51 9.99 -15.63
CA LEU A 356 -2.68 9.58 -16.39
C LEU A 356 -2.54 9.91 -17.88
N LEU A 357 -1.97 11.07 -18.26
CA LEU A 357 -1.70 11.40 -19.67
C LEU A 357 -0.67 10.45 -20.29
N LEU A 358 0.33 10.04 -19.54
CA LEU A 358 1.33 9.07 -20.02
C LEU A 358 0.76 7.66 -20.11
N VAL A 359 -0.14 7.27 -19.20
CA VAL A 359 -0.88 6.00 -19.28
C VAL A 359 -1.78 5.99 -20.51
N GLU A 360 -2.50 7.10 -20.78
CA GLU A 360 -3.33 7.22 -21.99
C GLU A 360 -2.51 7.08 -23.29
N GLN A 361 -1.31 7.67 -23.33
CA GLN A 361 -0.41 7.57 -24.47
C GLN A 361 0.18 6.17 -24.65
N SER A 362 0.58 5.50 -23.59
CA SER A 362 1.29 4.21 -23.64
C SER A 362 0.36 3.00 -23.68
N GLY A 363 -0.87 3.14 -23.15
CA GLY A 363 -1.82 2.05 -22.97
C GLY A 363 -1.40 1.02 -21.90
N VAL A 364 -0.44 1.35 -21.04
CA VAL A 364 0.04 0.46 -19.98
C VAL A 364 -1.04 0.23 -18.93
N HIS A 365 -1.12 -0.98 -18.37
CA HIS A 365 -1.92 -1.23 -17.18
C HIS A 365 -1.31 -0.53 -15.98
N ALA A 366 -2.07 0.38 -15.38
CA ALA A 366 -1.61 1.23 -14.29
C ALA A 366 -2.43 1.04 -13.03
N HIS A 367 -1.76 0.94 -11.90
CA HIS A 367 -2.36 0.95 -10.58
C HIS A 367 -1.87 2.18 -9.81
N PHE A 368 -2.78 3.05 -9.41
CA PHE A 368 -2.49 4.26 -8.63
C PHE A 368 -2.65 3.96 -7.15
N SER A 369 -1.52 3.77 -6.49
CA SER A 369 -1.48 3.34 -5.08
C SER A 369 -1.49 4.53 -4.14
N GLN A 370 -2.21 4.39 -3.02
CA GLN A 370 -2.23 5.31 -1.89
C GLN A 370 -2.79 6.69 -2.22
N LEU A 371 -3.94 6.74 -2.89
CA LEU A 371 -4.66 8.01 -3.06
C LEU A 371 -5.02 8.61 -1.70
N THR A 372 -4.89 9.94 -1.59
CA THR A 372 -5.16 10.66 -0.34
C THR A 372 -6.21 11.75 -0.48
N SER A 373 -6.58 12.16 -1.69
CA SER A 373 -7.49 13.26 -1.91
C SER A 373 -8.75 12.87 -2.68
N ALA A 374 -9.86 13.52 -2.36
CA ALA A 374 -11.11 13.41 -3.10
C ALA A 374 -10.95 13.81 -4.57
N ARG A 375 -10.11 14.82 -4.84
CA ARG A 375 -9.83 15.28 -6.19
C ARG A 375 -8.99 14.27 -6.97
N GLY A 376 -8.03 13.58 -6.32
CA GLY A 376 -7.29 12.46 -6.92
C GLY A 376 -8.23 11.35 -7.33
N ALA A 377 -9.16 10.95 -6.46
CA ALA A 377 -10.18 9.95 -6.78
C ALA A 377 -11.07 10.38 -7.96
N ALA A 378 -11.44 11.66 -8.06
CA ALA A 378 -12.20 12.17 -9.18
C ALA A 378 -11.43 12.12 -10.52
N LEU A 379 -10.11 12.34 -10.51
CA LEU A 379 -9.26 12.18 -11.70
C LEU A 379 -9.20 10.72 -12.16
N ILE A 380 -9.09 9.78 -11.23
CA ILE A 380 -9.15 8.34 -11.54
C ILE A 380 -10.51 7.97 -12.13
N ALA A 381 -11.62 8.43 -11.54
CA ALA A 381 -12.97 8.19 -12.07
C ALA A 381 -13.13 8.68 -13.52
N GLN A 382 -12.61 9.87 -13.83
CA GLN A 382 -12.63 10.41 -15.20
C GLN A 382 -11.79 9.56 -16.16
N ALA A 383 -10.62 9.07 -15.74
CA ALA A 383 -9.78 8.21 -16.55
C ALA A 383 -10.47 6.85 -16.83
N GLN A 384 -11.08 6.24 -15.81
CA GLN A 384 -11.87 5.01 -15.97
C GLN A 384 -13.07 5.20 -16.90
N ALA A 385 -13.79 6.30 -16.77
CA ALA A 385 -14.92 6.63 -17.65
C ALA A 385 -14.51 6.79 -19.13
N ARG A 386 -13.25 7.15 -19.41
CA ARG A 386 -12.66 7.19 -20.75
C ARG A 386 -12.14 5.84 -21.22
N GLY A 387 -12.24 4.80 -20.38
CA GLY A 387 -11.79 3.44 -20.70
C GLY A 387 -10.29 3.20 -20.55
N LEU A 388 -9.56 4.05 -19.81
CA LEU A 388 -8.15 3.81 -19.52
C LEU A 388 -8.01 2.58 -18.60
N PRO A 389 -6.98 1.74 -18.79
CA PRO A 389 -6.73 0.56 -17.97
C PRO A 389 -6.09 0.95 -16.62
N VAL A 390 -6.86 1.66 -15.81
CA VAL A 390 -6.41 2.20 -14.52
C VAL A 390 -7.23 1.66 -13.36
N THR A 391 -6.52 1.32 -12.28
CA THR A 391 -7.08 0.94 -10.98
C THR A 391 -6.43 1.77 -9.88
N ALA A 392 -7.05 1.81 -8.69
CA ALA A 392 -6.49 2.54 -7.57
C ALA A 392 -6.71 1.84 -6.23
N ASP A 393 -5.82 2.13 -5.26
CA ASP A 393 -6.00 1.79 -3.86
C ASP A 393 -5.93 3.01 -2.95
N VAL A 394 -6.37 2.79 -1.72
CA VAL A 394 -6.27 3.73 -0.61
C VAL A 394 -5.75 2.99 0.63
N ALA A 395 -4.89 3.65 1.41
CA ALA A 395 -4.50 3.12 2.70
C ALA A 395 -5.68 3.17 3.68
N LEU A 396 -5.94 2.07 4.40
CA LEU A 396 -7.08 1.97 5.31
C LEU A 396 -7.17 3.13 6.31
N TYR A 397 -6.03 3.54 6.87
CA TYR A 397 -6.01 4.64 7.83
C TYR A 397 -6.40 6.01 7.22
N GLN A 398 -6.31 6.20 5.90
CA GLN A 398 -6.80 7.41 5.20
C GLN A 398 -8.33 7.47 5.15
N LEU A 399 -9.02 6.34 5.31
CA LEU A 399 -10.49 6.28 5.39
C LEU A 399 -11.02 6.53 6.81
N ILE A 400 -10.14 6.48 7.82
CA ILE A 400 -10.49 6.56 9.25
C ILE A 400 -9.97 7.86 9.87
N LEU A 401 -8.72 8.22 9.59
CA LEU A 401 -8.03 9.35 10.18
C LEU A 401 -8.05 10.58 9.27
N THR A 402 -7.93 11.76 9.88
CA THR A 402 -7.75 13.04 9.19
C THR A 402 -6.51 13.75 9.72
N ASP A 403 -6.11 14.87 9.11
CA ASP A 403 -5.02 15.71 9.58
C ASP A 403 -5.21 16.22 11.01
N GLU A 404 -6.45 16.26 11.52
CA GLU A 404 -6.77 16.60 12.91
C GLU A 404 -6.13 15.64 13.93
N ALA A 405 -5.79 14.39 13.53
CA ALA A 405 -5.08 13.44 14.38
C ALA A 405 -3.68 13.92 14.81
N LEU A 406 -3.13 14.91 14.11
CA LEU A 406 -1.82 15.50 14.41
C LEU A 406 -1.84 16.53 15.55
N ILE A 407 -3.03 16.97 16.02
CA ILE A 407 -3.17 18.10 16.98
C ILE A 407 -2.33 17.90 18.24
N ASP A 408 -2.20 16.68 18.72
CA ASP A 408 -1.40 16.35 19.92
C ASP A 408 0.09 16.11 19.60
N PHE A 409 0.58 16.42 18.40
CA PHE A 409 1.95 16.18 17.93
C PHE A 409 2.41 14.72 18.04
N SER A 410 1.49 13.77 18.06
CA SER A 410 1.86 12.36 18.12
C SER A 410 2.52 11.91 16.82
N SER A 411 3.78 11.51 16.91
CA SER A 411 4.56 10.98 15.80
C SER A 411 4.02 9.67 15.24
N LEU A 412 3.13 8.98 15.95
CA LEU A 412 2.45 7.77 15.48
C LEU A 412 1.56 8.05 14.27
N TYR A 413 1.08 9.30 14.10
CA TYR A 413 0.30 9.74 12.93
C TYR A 413 1.16 10.37 11.83
N HIS A 414 2.49 10.37 11.96
CA HIS A 414 3.38 10.79 10.89
C HIS A 414 3.39 9.72 9.80
N VAL A 415 2.72 9.99 8.69
CA VAL A 415 2.60 9.12 7.52
C VAL A 415 2.92 9.88 6.24
N GLN A 416 3.34 9.17 5.22
CA GLN A 416 3.56 9.71 3.88
C GLN A 416 3.06 8.70 2.83
N PRO A 417 2.15 9.14 1.95
CA PRO A 417 1.56 10.49 1.84
C PRO A 417 0.79 10.90 3.11
N PRO A 418 0.61 12.22 3.38
CA PRO A 418 0.06 12.70 4.65
C PRO A 418 -1.44 12.42 4.78
N LEU A 419 -1.93 12.38 6.04
CA LEU A 419 -3.36 12.44 6.32
C LEU A 419 -3.92 13.76 5.80
N ARG A 420 -5.09 13.72 5.15
CA ARG A 420 -5.76 14.87 4.56
C ARG A 420 -6.96 15.31 5.36
N THR A 421 -7.72 16.25 4.81
CA THR A 421 -8.92 16.81 5.44
C THR A 421 -10.04 15.79 5.58
N ARG A 422 -11.03 16.12 6.41
CA ARG A 422 -12.27 15.34 6.51
C ARG A 422 -12.99 15.23 5.16
N ALA A 423 -13.00 16.31 4.37
CA ALA A 423 -13.62 16.30 3.04
C ALA A 423 -12.92 15.32 2.09
N ASP A 424 -11.58 15.22 2.17
CA ASP A 424 -10.82 14.24 1.40
C ASP A 424 -11.13 12.81 1.84
N ARG A 425 -11.14 12.55 3.16
CA ARG A 425 -11.52 11.25 3.70
C ARG A 425 -12.91 10.82 3.23
N ASP A 426 -13.90 11.71 3.35
CA ASP A 426 -15.29 11.42 2.97
C ASP A 426 -15.38 11.13 1.46
N GLY A 427 -14.65 11.89 0.64
CA GLY A 427 -14.56 11.66 -0.81
C GLY A 427 -13.87 10.33 -1.17
N LEU A 428 -12.85 9.92 -0.41
CA LEU A 428 -12.21 8.61 -0.58
C LEU A 428 -13.17 7.47 -0.20
N CYS A 429 -13.92 7.60 0.91
CA CYS A 429 -14.94 6.63 1.30
C CYS A 429 -16.00 6.44 0.20
N GLU A 430 -16.48 7.54 -0.39
CA GLU A 430 -17.43 7.46 -1.51
C GLU A 430 -16.81 6.82 -2.76
N ALA A 431 -15.55 7.11 -3.05
CA ALA A 431 -14.83 6.50 -4.17
C ALA A 431 -14.61 4.98 -3.97
N VAL A 432 -14.38 4.52 -2.74
CA VAL A 432 -14.33 3.10 -2.39
C VAL A 432 -15.70 2.45 -2.55
N LYS A 433 -16.76 3.10 -2.04
CA LYS A 433 -18.14 2.62 -2.13
C LYS A 433 -18.60 2.48 -3.58
N SER A 434 -18.39 3.49 -4.40
CA SER A 434 -18.77 3.50 -5.83
C SER A 434 -17.92 2.60 -6.71
N GLY A 435 -16.76 2.12 -6.24
CA GLY A 435 -15.87 1.25 -6.99
C GLY A 435 -14.83 1.95 -7.85
N VAL A 436 -14.72 3.27 -7.76
CA VAL A 436 -13.63 4.05 -8.37
C VAL A 436 -12.28 3.63 -7.76
N ILE A 437 -12.25 3.42 -6.44
CA ILE A 437 -11.12 2.79 -5.74
C ILE A 437 -11.49 1.31 -5.53
N GLN A 438 -10.71 0.41 -6.14
CA GLN A 438 -11.00 -1.02 -6.13
C GLN A 438 -10.41 -1.75 -4.94
N ALA A 439 -9.39 -1.19 -4.28
CA ALA A 439 -8.65 -1.86 -3.23
C ALA A 439 -8.44 -0.97 -2.00
N ILE A 440 -8.48 -1.61 -0.84
CA ILE A 440 -8.04 -1.03 0.44
C ILE A 440 -6.79 -1.81 0.85
N SER A 441 -5.70 -1.12 1.12
CA SER A 441 -4.43 -1.70 1.58
C SER A 441 -4.13 -1.29 3.03
N SER A 442 -3.36 -2.09 3.74
CA SER A 442 -2.89 -1.69 5.09
C SER A 442 -1.87 -0.57 5.02
N HIS A 443 -1.11 -0.50 3.93
CA HIS A 443 0.09 0.33 3.80
C HIS A 443 1.00 0.16 5.02
N HIS A 444 1.22 -1.11 5.39
CA HIS A 444 1.99 -1.50 6.56
C HIS A 444 3.45 -1.10 6.45
N GLN A 445 3.89 -0.26 7.37
CA GLN A 445 5.28 0.21 7.47
C GLN A 445 5.76 0.07 8.92
N PRO A 446 6.27 -1.11 9.30
CA PRO A 446 6.72 -1.34 10.68
C PRO A 446 8.02 -0.60 10.96
N HIS A 447 8.08 0.01 12.14
CA HIS A 447 9.25 0.69 12.69
C HIS A 447 9.45 0.30 14.15
N GLU A 448 10.70 0.26 14.57
CA GLU A 448 11.07 0.20 15.97
C GLU A 448 10.66 1.48 16.71
N ARG A 449 10.53 1.40 18.03
CA ARG A 449 10.09 2.51 18.88
C ARG A 449 10.91 3.79 18.69
N ASP A 450 12.23 3.64 18.56
CA ASP A 450 13.16 4.77 18.45
C ASP A 450 12.87 5.66 17.23
N ALA A 451 12.35 5.08 16.13
CA ALA A 451 11.98 5.80 14.91
C ALA A 451 10.86 6.84 15.15
N LYS A 452 10.12 6.73 16.25
CA LYS A 452 9.01 7.62 16.61
C LYS A 452 9.29 8.52 17.83
N LEU A 453 10.46 8.42 18.46
CA LEU A 453 10.79 9.18 19.69
C LEU A 453 11.44 10.55 19.43
N ALA A 454 11.86 10.82 18.19
CA ALA A 454 12.45 12.09 17.78
C ALA A 454 11.40 13.23 17.69
N PRO A 455 11.79 14.51 17.57
CA PRO A 455 10.89 15.58 17.18
C PRO A 455 10.18 15.22 15.87
N PHE A 456 8.91 15.63 15.67
CA PHE A 456 8.01 15.17 14.61
C PHE A 456 8.68 15.11 13.23
N GLY A 457 9.35 16.17 12.79
CA GLY A 457 10.03 16.22 11.50
C GLY A 457 11.28 15.33 11.35
N ALA A 458 11.77 14.76 12.45
CA ALA A 458 12.89 13.82 12.45
C ALA A 458 12.44 12.36 12.67
N THR A 459 11.12 12.12 12.80
CA THR A 459 10.58 10.76 12.90
C THR A 459 10.40 10.13 11.53
N GLU A 460 10.45 8.80 11.46
CA GLU A 460 10.19 8.08 10.22
C GLU A 460 8.68 7.93 9.98
N PRO A 461 8.16 8.23 8.76
CA PRO A 461 6.75 8.09 8.46
C PRO A 461 6.35 6.62 8.33
N GLY A 462 5.10 6.30 8.73
CA GLY A 462 4.51 4.97 8.58
C GLY A 462 3.76 4.49 9.80
N ILE A 463 2.86 3.52 9.58
CA ILE A 463 2.05 2.85 10.60
C ILE A 463 2.22 1.33 10.45
N SER A 464 2.36 0.63 11.57
CA SER A 464 2.27 -0.83 11.62
C SER A 464 0.81 -1.23 11.76
N SER A 465 0.21 -1.83 10.72
CA SER A 465 -1.25 -1.97 10.60
C SER A 465 -1.76 -3.29 10.02
N VAL A 466 -0.90 -4.13 9.42
CA VAL A 466 -1.35 -5.33 8.69
C VAL A 466 -2.12 -6.32 9.58
N GLU A 467 -1.73 -6.46 10.84
CA GLU A 467 -2.38 -7.34 11.82
C GLU A 467 -3.80 -6.87 12.17
N LEU A 468 -4.07 -5.58 12.00
CA LEU A 468 -5.36 -4.96 12.28
C LEU A 468 -6.18 -4.69 11.00
N LEU A 469 -5.76 -5.20 9.83
CA LEU A 469 -6.43 -4.86 8.56
C LEU A 469 -7.93 -5.16 8.62
N LEU A 470 -8.34 -6.36 9.00
CA LEU A 470 -9.76 -6.70 9.08
C LEU A 470 -10.48 -5.95 10.21
N PRO A 471 -10.02 -5.96 11.48
CA PRO A 471 -10.72 -5.25 12.55
C PRO A 471 -10.86 -3.74 12.31
N LEU A 472 -9.83 -3.08 11.78
CA LEU A 472 -9.92 -1.66 11.43
C LEU A 472 -10.88 -1.42 10.26
N ALA A 473 -10.86 -2.29 9.24
CA ALA A 473 -11.76 -2.15 8.10
C ALA A 473 -13.23 -2.38 8.49
N MET A 474 -13.49 -3.23 9.48
CA MET A 474 -14.84 -3.45 10.00
C MET A 474 -15.45 -2.20 10.65
N THR A 475 -14.65 -1.21 11.07
CA THR A 475 -15.18 0.08 11.54
C THR A 475 -15.95 0.81 10.44
N LEU A 476 -15.57 0.64 9.17
CA LEU A 476 -16.28 1.22 8.03
C LEU A 476 -17.67 0.61 7.84
N VAL A 477 -17.85 -0.64 8.27
CA VAL A 477 -19.18 -1.30 8.25
C VAL A 477 -20.02 -0.84 9.43
N ASP A 478 -19.44 -0.76 10.63
CA ASP A 478 -20.12 -0.29 11.84
C ASP A 478 -20.58 1.17 11.70
N ASP A 479 -19.79 2.01 11.05
CA ASP A 479 -20.11 3.41 10.74
C ASP A 479 -21.13 3.54 9.59
N GLY A 480 -21.53 2.44 8.94
CA GLY A 480 -22.48 2.43 7.81
C GLY A 480 -21.92 3.01 6.51
N LEU A 481 -20.60 3.18 6.40
CA LEU A 481 -19.94 3.70 5.20
C LEU A 481 -19.90 2.64 4.08
N LEU A 482 -19.70 1.36 4.43
CA LEU A 482 -19.69 0.23 3.50
C LEU A 482 -20.59 -0.90 4.04
N ASP A 483 -21.14 -1.71 3.15
CA ASP A 483 -21.68 -3.01 3.51
C ASP A 483 -20.57 -4.08 3.56
N LEU A 484 -20.83 -5.18 4.27
CA LEU A 484 -19.83 -6.22 4.47
C LEU A 484 -19.38 -6.90 3.15
N PRO A 485 -20.26 -7.26 2.20
CA PRO A 485 -19.82 -7.80 0.91
C PRO A 485 -18.93 -6.84 0.12
N THR A 486 -19.25 -5.55 0.10
CA THR A 486 -18.40 -4.54 -0.54
C THR A 486 -17.04 -4.44 0.15
N LEU A 487 -17.00 -4.41 1.49
CA LEU A 487 -15.74 -4.41 2.23
C LEU A 487 -14.88 -5.62 1.86
N ILE A 488 -15.46 -6.83 1.87
CA ILE A 488 -14.75 -8.06 1.49
C ILE A 488 -14.22 -7.95 0.05
N ALA A 489 -15.01 -7.40 -0.89
CA ALA A 489 -14.56 -7.19 -2.26
C ALA A 489 -13.33 -6.26 -2.33
N ARG A 490 -13.32 -5.16 -1.56
CA ARG A 490 -12.21 -4.19 -1.51
C ARG A 490 -10.96 -4.71 -0.81
N LEU A 491 -11.10 -5.76 0.00
CA LEU A 491 -9.98 -6.40 0.72
C LEU A 491 -9.51 -7.72 0.05
N SER A 492 -10.21 -8.25 -0.94
CA SER A 492 -9.88 -9.54 -1.55
C SER A 492 -9.87 -9.51 -3.08
N SER A 493 -11.04 -9.57 -3.73
CA SER A 493 -11.15 -9.67 -5.18
C SER A 493 -10.70 -8.39 -5.92
N GLY A 494 -10.97 -7.22 -5.36
CA GLY A 494 -10.56 -5.94 -5.93
C GLY A 494 -9.04 -5.81 -6.03
N PRO A 495 -8.29 -5.92 -4.93
CA PRO A 495 -6.83 -5.89 -4.99
C PRO A 495 -6.24 -7.03 -5.84
N ALA A 496 -6.80 -8.24 -5.78
CA ALA A 496 -6.33 -9.34 -6.62
C ALA A 496 -6.49 -9.04 -8.11
N ALA A 497 -7.62 -8.47 -8.52
CA ALA A 497 -7.87 -8.06 -9.91
C ALA A 497 -6.96 -6.90 -10.35
N ALA A 498 -6.70 -5.92 -9.48
CA ALA A 498 -5.87 -4.76 -9.77
C ALA A 498 -4.45 -5.16 -10.20
N LEU A 499 -3.85 -6.16 -9.58
CA LEU A 499 -2.52 -6.68 -9.91
C LEU A 499 -2.54 -8.06 -10.57
N ARG A 500 -3.72 -8.53 -11.03
CA ARG A 500 -3.90 -9.82 -11.73
C ARG A 500 -3.36 -11.02 -10.94
N LEU A 501 -3.54 -11.01 -9.62
CA LEU A 501 -3.07 -12.06 -8.73
C LEU A 501 -4.01 -13.26 -8.75
N PRO A 502 -3.50 -14.49 -8.62
CA PRO A 502 -4.31 -15.71 -8.54
C PRO A 502 -4.90 -15.91 -7.13
N ALA A 503 -5.60 -14.91 -6.60
CA ALA A 503 -6.13 -14.83 -5.25
C ALA A 503 -7.52 -14.18 -5.21
N GLY A 504 -8.10 -14.00 -4.03
CA GLY A 504 -9.27 -13.16 -3.79
C GLY A 504 -10.62 -13.74 -4.22
N LYS A 505 -10.74 -15.07 -4.37
CA LYS A 505 -12.00 -15.75 -4.74
C LYS A 505 -12.11 -17.12 -4.09
N LEU A 506 -13.35 -17.59 -3.88
CA LEU A 506 -13.68 -18.95 -3.48
C LEU A 506 -14.28 -19.69 -4.67
N SER A 507 -13.54 -20.64 -5.24
CA SER A 507 -14.04 -21.48 -6.33
C SER A 507 -13.47 -22.89 -6.23
N ALA A 508 -14.26 -23.88 -6.61
CA ALA A 508 -13.79 -25.26 -6.64
C ALA A 508 -12.55 -25.41 -7.53
N GLY A 509 -11.53 -26.09 -7.01
CA GLY A 509 -10.22 -26.27 -7.66
C GLY A 509 -9.21 -25.14 -7.41
N ALA A 510 -9.62 -23.98 -6.89
CA ALA A 510 -8.72 -22.89 -6.51
C ALA A 510 -7.95 -23.23 -5.20
N PRO A 511 -6.81 -22.57 -4.95
CA PRO A 511 -6.16 -22.60 -3.65
C PRO A 511 -7.13 -22.26 -2.54
N ALA A 512 -7.11 -23.02 -1.44
CA ALA A 512 -7.97 -22.75 -0.29
C ALA A 512 -7.35 -21.67 0.61
N ASP A 513 -7.34 -20.45 0.11
CA ASP A 513 -6.99 -19.24 0.83
C ASP A 513 -8.26 -18.65 1.41
N ILE A 514 -8.48 -18.82 2.71
CA ILE A 514 -9.75 -18.51 3.37
C ILE A 514 -9.48 -17.76 4.67
N VAL A 515 -10.25 -16.72 4.92
CA VAL A 515 -10.32 -16.08 6.24
C VAL A 515 -11.68 -16.42 6.87
N LEU A 516 -11.63 -16.87 8.13
CA LEU A 516 -12.81 -17.05 8.99
C LEU A 516 -12.75 -16.02 10.10
N PHE A 517 -13.77 -15.22 10.24
CA PHE A 517 -13.84 -14.20 11.28
C PHE A 517 -15.22 -14.11 11.91
N ASP A 518 -15.24 -13.65 13.15
CA ASP A 518 -16.44 -13.41 13.91
C ASP A 518 -16.80 -11.91 13.81
N PRO A 519 -17.87 -11.55 13.06
CA PRO A 519 -18.23 -10.14 12.88
C PRO A 519 -18.84 -9.52 14.15
N ALA A 520 -19.35 -10.32 15.09
CA ALA A 520 -19.98 -9.86 16.32
C ALA A 520 -18.98 -9.71 17.48
N ALA A 521 -17.80 -10.31 17.38
CA ALA A 521 -16.75 -10.20 18.38
C ALA A 521 -15.98 -8.90 18.23
N SER A 522 -15.23 -8.54 19.26
CA SER A 522 -14.28 -7.42 19.22
C SER A 522 -12.85 -7.91 19.41
N THR A 523 -11.90 -7.11 18.91
CA THR A 523 -10.46 -7.33 19.07
C THR A 523 -9.84 -6.12 19.76
N VAL A 524 -9.12 -6.33 20.86
CA VAL A 524 -8.31 -5.28 21.49
C VAL A 524 -6.96 -5.23 20.76
N ALA A 525 -6.69 -4.12 20.07
CA ALA A 525 -5.44 -3.94 19.36
C ALA A 525 -4.24 -4.00 20.30
N GLY A 526 -3.27 -4.84 20.00
CA GLY A 526 -2.06 -5.02 20.80
C GLY A 526 -2.16 -6.10 21.89
N GLU A 527 -3.31 -6.75 22.11
CA GLU A 527 -3.44 -7.88 23.04
C GLU A 527 -2.53 -9.05 22.64
N THR A 528 -2.49 -9.35 21.35
CA THR A 528 -1.57 -10.32 20.76
C THR A 528 -0.88 -9.65 19.57
N TRP A 529 0.29 -9.06 19.78
CA TRP A 529 0.98 -8.33 18.73
C TRP A 529 2.11 -9.18 18.14
N LEU A 530 2.05 -9.48 16.85
CA LEU A 530 2.98 -10.39 16.16
C LEU A 530 3.97 -9.66 15.26
N SER A 531 3.61 -8.46 14.75
CA SER A 531 4.53 -7.62 14.01
C SER A 531 5.69 -7.15 14.89
N LYS A 532 6.87 -6.96 14.32
CA LYS A 532 7.97 -6.26 15.00
C LYS A 532 7.76 -4.76 15.11
N GLY A 533 6.82 -4.19 14.35
CA GLY A 533 6.56 -2.75 14.38
C GLY A 533 5.90 -2.32 15.68
N GLU A 534 6.45 -1.26 16.31
CA GLU A 534 5.95 -0.66 17.55
C GLU A 534 5.24 0.68 17.28
N ASN A 535 4.98 1.02 16.03
CA ASN A 535 4.46 2.31 15.57
C ASN A 535 2.99 2.25 15.16
N CYS A 536 2.15 1.60 15.95
CA CYS A 536 0.70 1.53 15.69
C CYS A 536 -0.06 2.51 16.60
N PRO A 537 -0.81 3.50 16.03
CA PRO A 537 -1.58 4.45 16.83
C PRO A 537 -2.85 3.84 17.44
N PHE A 538 -3.26 2.66 17.02
CA PHE A 538 -4.51 2.01 17.43
C PHE A 538 -4.35 1.06 18.63
N ILE A 539 -3.14 0.90 19.17
CA ILE A 539 -2.88 0.03 20.33
C ILE A 539 -3.79 0.41 21.50
N GLY A 540 -4.44 -0.58 22.10
CA GLY A 540 -5.41 -0.42 23.18
C GLY A 540 -6.84 -0.08 22.75
N HIS A 541 -7.08 0.15 21.45
CA HIS A 541 -8.44 0.36 20.94
C HIS A 541 -9.20 -0.96 20.84
N CYS A 542 -10.48 -0.93 21.19
CA CYS A 542 -11.41 -2.03 20.96
C CYS A 542 -12.00 -1.87 19.56
N LEU A 543 -11.70 -2.80 18.67
CA LEU A 543 -12.09 -2.78 17.26
C LEU A 543 -13.13 -3.87 16.98
N PRO A 544 -14.09 -3.63 16.07
CA PRO A 544 -15.09 -4.63 15.69
C PRO A 544 -14.48 -5.76 14.86
N GLY A 545 -15.04 -6.95 15.01
CA GLY A 545 -14.60 -8.13 14.28
C GLY A 545 -13.36 -8.80 14.88
N SER A 546 -13.26 -10.11 14.73
CA SER A 546 -12.12 -10.90 15.19
C SER A 546 -11.80 -12.01 14.21
N VAL A 547 -10.58 -12.06 13.69
CA VAL A 547 -10.09 -13.18 12.88
C VAL A 547 -10.00 -14.41 13.77
N ARG A 548 -10.64 -15.51 13.37
CA ARG A 548 -10.61 -16.80 14.06
C ARG A 548 -9.63 -17.77 13.42
N TYR A 549 -9.68 -17.88 12.09
CA TYR A 549 -8.76 -18.72 11.33
C TYR A 549 -8.35 -18.03 10.04
N THR A 550 -7.11 -18.25 9.65
CA THR A 550 -6.62 -17.92 8.32
C THR A 550 -5.96 -19.14 7.70
N LEU A 551 -6.49 -19.57 6.57
CA LEU A 551 -5.98 -20.69 5.80
C LEU A 551 -5.21 -20.18 4.58
N VAL A 552 -4.03 -20.73 4.37
CA VAL A 552 -3.20 -20.48 3.18
C VAL A 552 -2.88 -21.82 2.54
N ASP A 553 -3.25 -21.99 1.27
CA ASP A 553 -3.17 -23.27 0.57
C ASP A 553 -3.77 -24.42 1.42
N GLY A 554 -4.95 -24.18 2.00
CA GLY A 554 -5.70 -25.15 2.80
C GLY A 554 -5.09 -25.53 4.15
N ARG A 555 -3.98 -24.91 4.53
CA ARG A 555 -3.34 -25.10 5.83
C ARG A 555 -3.74 -23.99 6.77
N ILE A 556 -4.13 -24.30 7.99
CA ILE A 556 -4.38 -23.32 9.04
C ILE A 556 -3.05 -22.65 9.39
N SER A 557 -2.87 -21.41 8.94
CA SER A 557 -1.68 -20.58 9.20
C SER A 557 -1.84 -19.69 10.42
N TYR A 558 -3.09 -19.43 10.84
CA TYR A 558 -3.43 -18.70 12.06
C TYR A 558 -4.72 -19.26 12.66
N SER A 559 -4.79 -19.32 13.99
CA SER A 559 -6.00 -19.64 14.76
C SER A 559 -6.00 -18.89 16.09
N ARG A 560 -7.18 -18.38 16.53
CA ARG A 560 -7.41 -17.67 17.79
C ARG A 560 -8.55 -18.28 18.58
#